data_8820817fdec86a6e8e670a9338ba8de6
#
_entry.id   8820817fdec86a6e8e670a9338ba8de6
#
_cell.length_a   1.000
_cell.length_b   1.000
_cell.length_c   1.000
_cell.angle_alpha   90.00
_cell.angle_beta   90.00
_cell.angle_gamma   90.00
#
_symmetry.space_group_name_H-M   'P 1'
#
loop_
_entity.id
_entity.type
_entity.pdbx_description
1 polymer ?
#
loop_
_entity_poly.entity_id
_entity_poly.type
_entity_poly.pdbx_seq_one_letter_code
_entity_poly.pdbx_strand_id
1 'polypeptide(L)'
;MNRTRLLIAVFALAASAAGALDADQVQISYDLKMGTHQISGVSHALEWQTAALDAERAQVRVRVPIDSFDSGHADFDSVLRKALDADHHPFVQIEGVARDGHLEGTLELAGVVRPIVVRLHLERVAVHLVAIASFTVDLRDHGIVLEGVDPRLSVEALVRLTTSPDAVLAGGFTHTSN
;
A
#
# COMPACT_ATOMS: atom_id res chain seq x y z
N MET A 1 -16.39 -6.92 -19.32
CA MET A 1 -14.98 -7.24 -18.96
C MET A 1 -14.92 -7.27 -17.45
N ASN A 2 -14.64 -8.42 -16.87
CA ASN A 2 -14.79 -8.61 -15.42
C ASN A 2 -13.75 -7.78 -14.66
N ARG A 3 -14.17 -7.00 -13.66
CA ARG A 3 -13.27 -6.15 -12.82
C ARG A 3 -12.13 -6.96 -12.20
N THR A 4 -12.38 -8.22 -11.88
CA THR A 4 -11.41 -9.18 -11.34
C THR A 4 -10.25 -9.47 -12.31
N ARG A 5 -10.53 -9.60 -13.60
CA ARG A 5 -9.50 -9.83 -14.63
C ARG A 5 -8.59 -8.62 -14.84
N LEU A 6 -9.08 -7.42 -14.56
CA LEU A 6 -8.27 -6.20 -14.64
C LEU A 6 -7.26 -6.12 -13.49
N LEU A 7 -7.66 -6.55 -12.29
CA LEU A 7 -6.82 -6.55 -11.08
C LEU A 7 -5.54 -7.37 -11.29
N ILE A 8 -5.68 -8.53 -11.92
CA ILE A 8 -4.60 -9.49 -12.14
C ILE A 8 -3.71 -9.08 -13.30
N ALA A 9 -4.27 -8.53 -14.36
CA ALA A 9 -3.48 -8.04 -15.48
C ALA A 9 -2.47 -6.95 -15.04
N VAL A 10 -2.78 -6.20 -13.98
CA VAL A 10 -1.90 -5.18 -13.43
C VAL A 10 -0.78 -5.78 -12.59
N PHE A 11 -1.09 -6.75 -11.75
CA PHE A 11 -0.07 -7.44 -10.97
C PHE A 11 0.76 -8.42 -11.84
N ALA A 12 0.16 -9.01 -12.89
CA ALA A 12 0.87 -9.88 -13.82
C ALA A 12 1.78 -9.11 -14.80
N LEU A 13 1.47 -7.86 -15.13
CA LEU A 13 2.35 -7.00 -15.93
C LEU A 13 3.59 -6.56 -15.16
N ALA A 14 3.50 -6.55 -13.85
CA ALA A 14 4.61 -6.35 -12.93
C ALA A 14 5.30 -7.67 -12.54
N ALA A 15 5.14 -8.74 -13.32
CA ALA A 15 5.76 -10.02 -13.05
C ALA A 15 7.29 -9.87 -12.97
N SER A 16 7.78 -9.75 -11.74
CA SER A 16 9.16 -9.53 -11.27
C SER A 16 9.71 -8.10 -11.31
N ALA A 17 8.90 -7.06 -11.11
CA ALA A 17 9.43 -5.73 -10.82
C ALA A 17 9.47 -5.50 -9.30
N ALA A 18 10.65 -5.59 -8.72
CA ALA A 18 10.95 -4.89 -7.48
C ALA A 18 11.32 -3.46 -7.87
N GLY A 19 10.63 -2.47 -7.31
CA GLY A 19 10.87 -1.06 -7.65
C GLY A 19 10.54 -0.14 -6.49
N ALA A 20 11.21 1.01 -6.43
CA ALA A 20 10.72 2.18 -5.76
C ALA A 20 9.91 2.99 -6.79
N LEU A 21 8.78 3.56 -6.36
CA LEU A 21 7.99 4.46 -7.19
C LEU A 21 8.41 5.90 -6.91
N ASP A 22 8.39 6.74 -7.95
CA ASP A 22 8.70 8.15 -7.81
C ASP A 22 7.63 8.87 -6.95
N ALA A 23 8.02 9.94 -6.28
CA ALA A 23 7.19 10.64 -5.30
C ALA A 23 5.87 11.20 -5.87
N ASP A 24 5.79 11.44 -7.18
CA ASP A 24 4.59 11.88 -7.87
C ASP A 24 3.62 10.73 -8.22
N GLN A 25 4.07 9.48 -8.06
CA GLN A 25 3.32 8.26 -8.34
C GLN A 25 2.68 7.65 -7.09
N VAL A 26 3.11 8.07 -5.91
CA VAL A 26 2.68 7.50 -4.62
C VAL A 26 2.25 8.60 -3.68
N GLN A 27 1.10 8.40 -3.07
CA GLN A 27 0.68 9.17 -1.90
C GLN A 27 0.07 8.20 -0.89
N ILE A 28 0.67 8.13 0.28
CA ILE A 28 0.15 7.38 1.42
C ILE A 28 -0.23 8.43 2.46
N SER A 29 -1.51 8.49 2.81
CA SER A 29 -2.02 9.37 3.87
C SER A 29 -2.42 8.54 5.08
N TYR A 30 -2.20 9.09 6.24
CA TYR A 30 -2.68 8.54 7.49
C TYR A 30 -3.34 9.60 8.36
N ASP A 31 -4.36 9.19 9.10
CA ASP A 31 -5.11 10.04 10.02
C ASP A 31 -5.14 9.44 11.41
N LEU A 32 -4.77 10.26 12.39
CA LEU A 32 -4.83 9.99 13.81
C LEU A 32 -5.67 11.04 14.52
N LYS A 33 -6.38 10.66 15.58
CA LYS A 33 -7.11 11.59 16.43
C LYS A 33 -6.36 11.80 17.74
N MET A 34 -6.12 13.06 18.09
CA MET A 34 -5.52 13.47 19.37
C MET A 34 -6.50 14.41 20.09
N GLY A 35 -7.25 13.86 21.06
CA GLY A 35 -8.35 14.59 21.71
C GLY A 35 -9.40 15.00 20.68
N THR A 36 -9.60 16.32 20.51
CA THR A 36 -10.52 16.92 19.52
C THR A 36 -9.84 17.25 18.18
N HIS A 37 -8.53 17.10 18.08
CA HIS A 37 -7.75 17.41 16.89
C HIS A 37 -7.50 16.16 16.06
N GLN A 38 -7.43 16.34 14.75
CA GLN A 38 -6.97 15.33 13.82
C GLN A 38 -5.55 15.69 13.40
N ILE A 39 -4.66 14.71 13.44
CA ILE A 39 -3.31 14.81 12.88
C ILE A 39 -3.31 13.95 11.63
N SER A 40 -3.01 14.56 10.52
CA SER A 40 -2.85 13.87 9.23
C SER A 40 -1.39 13.97 8.81
N GLY A 41 -0.88 12.91 8.23
CA GLY A 41 0.46 12.92 7.65
C GLY A 41 0.46 12.18 6.32
N VAL A 42 1.54 12.38 5.57
CA VAL A 42 1.71 11.78 4.24
C VAL A 42 3.10 11.15 4.11
N SER A 43 3.19 10.18 3.20
CA SER A 43 4.44 9.68 2.66
C SER A 43 4.31 9.57 1.15
N HIS A 44 5.39 9.85 0.44
CA HIS A 44 5.52 9.69 -1.01
C HIS A 44 6.55 8.62 -1.37
N ALA A 45 6.90 7.75 -0.43
CA ALA A 45 7.85 6.68 -0.65
C ALA A 45 7.18 5.31 -0.51
N LEU A 46 7.40 4.43 -1.48
CA LEU A 46 6.89 3.08 -1.48
C LEU A 46 7.87 2.16 -2.21
N GLU A 47 8.26 1.08 -1.56
CA GLU A 47 8.90 -0.06 -2.20
C GLU A 47 7.89 -1.19 -2.33
N TRP A 48 7.86 -1.83 -3.49
CA TRP A 48 6.89 -2.88 -3.74
C TRP A 48 7.45 -4.03 -4.54
N GLN A 49 6.91 -5.22 -4.31
CA GLN A 49 7.19 -6.43 -5.06
C GLN A 49 5.89 -7.17 -5.30
N THR A 50 5.73 -7.71 -6.49
CA THR A 50 4.58 -8.56 -6.82
C THR A 50 5.04 -9.80 -7.58
N ALA A 51 4.31 -10.91 -7.38
CA ALA A 51 4.46 -12.13 -8.17
C ALA A 51 3.07 -12.72 -8.44
N ALA A 52 2.77 -13.03 -9.69
CA ALA A 52 1.54 -13.73 -10.02
C ALA A 52 1.59 -15.16 -9.44
N LEU A 53 0.55 -15.56 -8.72
CA LEU A 53 0.37 -16.93 -8.24
C LEU A 53 -0.46 -17.74 -9.23
N ASP A 54 -1.51 -17.14 -9.79
CA ASP A 54 -2.36 -17.68 -10.83
C ASP A 54 -3.12 -16.56 -11.56
N ALA A 55 -4.17 -16.93 -12.33
CA ALA A 55 -4.98 -15.97 -13.08
C ALA A 55 -5.81 -15.02 -12.19
N GLU A 56 -5.95 -15.27 -10.90
CA GLU A 56 -6.83 -14.53 -9.99
C GLU A 56 -6.13 -14.04 -8.72
N ARG A 57 -4.87 -14.44 -8.49
CA ARG A 57 -4.13 -14.12 -7.26
C ARG A 57 -2.73 -13.65 -7.54
N ALA A 58 -2.29 -12.68 -6.76
CA ALA A 58 -0.91 -12.22 -6.78
C ALA A 58 -0.36 -12.10 -5.34
N GLN A 59 0.86 -12.56 -5.13
CA GLN A 59 1.62 -12.23 -3.94
C GLN A 59 2.03 -10.76 -4.03
N VAL A 60 1.87 -10.03 -2.96
CA VAL A 60 2.22 -8.60 -2.86
C VAL A 60 3.01 -8.38 -1.59
N ARG A 61 4.12 -7.68 -1.72
CA ARG A 61 4.88 -7.12 -0.60
C ARG A 61 5.06 -5.62 -0.83
N VAL A 62 4.75 -4.84 0.20
CA VAL A 62 4.87 -3.38 0.20
C VAL A 62 5.64 -2.97 1.44
N ARG A 63 6.60 -2.04 1.28
CA ARG A 63 7.34 -1.42 2.38
C ARG A 63 7.31 0.09 2.24
N VAL A 64 7.07 0.78 3.35
CA VAL A 64 7.07 2.23 3.44
C VAL A 64 8.13 2.63 4.47
N PRO A 65 9.15 3.41 4.09
CA PRO A 65 10.15 3.90 5.04
C PRO A 65 9.48 4.79 6.09
N ILE A 66 9.71 4.54 7.37
CA ILE A 66 9.12 5.33 8.47
C ILE A 66 9.63 6.78 8.43
N ASP A 67 10.88 6.99 8.00
CA ASP A 67 11.45 8.32 7.86
C ASP A 67 10.81 9.19 6.77
N SER A 68 10.02 8.58 5.89
CA SER A 68 9.30 9.30 4.84
C SER A 68 7.96 9.88 5.30
N PHE A 69 7.50 9.57 6.51
CA PHE A 69 6.27 10.14 7.05
C PHE A 69 6.46 11.59 7.47
N ASP A 70 5.59 12.46 6.99
CA ASP A 70 5.58 13.89 7.26
C ASP A 70 4.16 14.34 7.62
N SER A 71 3.99 14.84 8.84
CA SER A 71 2.73 15.43 9.34
C SER A 71 2.73 16.96 9.24
N GLY A 72 3.83 17.56 8.79
CA GLY A 72 4.06 18.99 8.87
C GLY A 72 4.43 19.48 10.28
N HIS A 73 4.60 18.56 11.24
CA HIS A 73 4.91 18.87 12.65
C HIS A 73 6.10 18.02 13.11
N ALA A 74 7.29 18.57 13.02
CA ALA A 74 8.57 17.86 13.27
C ALA A 74 8.63 17.18 14.65
N ASP A 75 8.06 17.79 15.68
CA ASP A 75 8.01 17.21 17.03
C ASP A 75 7.15 15.96 17.06
N PHE A 76 5.99 15.99 16.39
CA PHE A 76 5.10 14.83 16.29
C PHE A 76 5.76 13.72 15.46
N ASP A 77 6.37 14.05 14.34
CA ASP A 77 7.08 13.09 13.49
C ASP A 77 8.21 12.39 14.26
N SER A 78 8.93 13.14 15.12
CA SER A 78 9.94 12.56 16.00
C SER A 78 9.35 11.60 17.03
N VAL A 79 8.20 11.93 17.62
CA VAL A 79 7.47 11.04 18.56
C VAL A 79 6.98 9.80 17.84
N LEU A 80 6.43 9.96 16.64
CA LEU A 80 5.94 8.85 15.82
C LEU A 80 7.08 7.88 15.45
N ARG A 81 8.22 8.38 14.97
CA ARG A 81 9.40 7.55 14.65
C ARG A 81 9.87 6.73 15.86
N LYS A 82 9.93 7.35 17.04
CA LYS A 82 10.30 6.64 18.27
C LYS A 82 9.26 5.57 18.65
N ALA A 83 7.97 5.90 18.56
CA ALA A 83 6.90 4.97 18.89
C ALA A 83 6.85 3.76 17.93
N LEU A 84 7.25 3.97 16.67
CA LEU A 84 7.36 2.94 15.65
C LEU A 84 8.69 2.19 15.70
N ASP A 85 9.60 2.57 16.62
CA ASP A 85 10.95 1.99 16.76
C ASP A 85 11.74 1.99 15.42
N ALA A 86 11.74 3.14 14.74
CA ALA A 86 12.29 3.28 13.39
C ALA A 86 13.78 2.91 13.28
N ASP A 87 14.53 3.02 14.38
CA ASP A 87 15.96 2.67 14.43
C ASP A 87 16.20 1.16 14.25
N HIS A 88 15.28 0.31 14.75
CA HIS A 88 15.37 -1.14 14.64
C HIS A 88 14.44 -1.70 13.56
N HIS A 89 13.33 -1.02 13.30
CA HIS A 89 12.30 -1.39 12.34
C HIS A 89 12.01 -0.24 11.38
N PRO A 90 12.91 0.05 10.41
CA PRO A 90 12.84 1.25 9.57
C PRO A 90 11.68 1.27 8.57
N PHE A 91 10.91 0.20 8.46
CA PHE A 91 9.81 0.08 7.51
C PHE A 91 8.51 -0.34 8.17
N VAL A 92 7.41 0.21 7.70
CA VAL A 92 6.10 -0.42 7.77
C VAL A 92 6.01 -1.40 6.62
N GLN A 93 5.66 -2.67 6.87
CA GLN A 93 5.59 -3.69 5.83
C GLN A 93 4.22 -4.37 5.80
N ILE A 94 3.68 -4.52 4.59
CA ILE A 94 2.51 -5.36 4.32
C ILE A 94 2.93 -6.46 3.36
N GLU A 95 2.57 -7.70 3.69
CA GLU A 95 2.77 -8.85 2.83
C GLU A 95 1.50 -9.71 2.81
N GLY A 96 1.06 -10.12 1.63
CA GLY A 96 -0.15 -10.91 1.51
C GLY A 96 -0.49 -11.31 0.08
N VAL A 97 -1.70 -11.82 -0.08
CA VAL A 97 -2.25 -12.22 -1.37
C VAL A 97 -3.38 -11.28 -1.75
N ALA A 98 -3.24 -10.65 -2.91
CA ALA A 98 -4.27 -9.83 -3.52
C ALA A 98 -5.21 -10.70 -4.34
N ARG A 99 -6.53 -10.58 -4.07
CA ARG A 99 -7.60 -11.27 -4.75
C ARG A 99 -8.92 -10.51 -4.59
N ASP A 100 -9.75 -10.46 -5.62
CA ASP A 100 -11.15 -9.96 -5.56
C ASP A 100 -11.32 -8.57 -4.91
N GLY A 101 -10.37 -7.66 -5.16
CA GLY A 101 -10.43 -6.30 -4.60
C GLY A 101 -9.99 -6.21 -3.13
N HIS A 102 -9.34 -7.23 -2.61
CA HIS A 102 -8.76 -7.24 -1.27
C HIS A 102 -7.34 -7.79 -1.31
N LEU A 103 -6.53 -7.38 -0.33
CA LEU A 103 -5.28 -8.03 0.02
C LEU A 103 -5.45 -8.60 1.43
N GLU A 104 -5.32 -9.90 1.55
CA GLU A 104 -5.33 -10.62 2.82
C GLU A 104 -3.90 -11.01 3.18
N GLY A 105 -3.43 -10.63 4.35
CA GLY A 105 -2.05 -10.87 4.72
C GLY A 105 -1.70 -10.38 6.11
N THR A 106 -0.48 -9.89 6.27
CA THR A 106 0.06 -9.39 7.52
C THR A 106 0.58 -7.97 7.37
N LEU A 107 0.43 -7.19 8.43
CA LEU A 107 1.07 -5.90 8.65
C LEU A 107 2.14 -6.07 9.72
N GLU A 108 3.35 -5.68 9.41
CA GLU A 108 4.42 -5.51 10.38
C GLU A 108 4.59 -4.02 10.71
N LEU A 109 4.50 -3.70 11.99
CA LEU A 109 4.62 -2.36 12.53
C LEU A 109 5.37 -2.45 13.86
N ALA A 110 6.45 -1.68 14.02
CA ALA A 110 7.33 -1.73 15.20
C ALA A 110 7.77 -3.19 15.54
N GLY A 111 8.09 -4.02 14.54
CA GLY A 111 8.48 -5.42 14.70
C GLY A 111 7.35 -6.38 15.10
N VAL A 112 6.13 -5.89 15.27
CA VAL A 112 4.97 -6.72 15.64
C VAL A 112 4.14 -7.01 14.38
N VAL A 113 3.98 -8.30 14.07
CA VAL A 113 3.24 -8.78 12.92
C VAL A 113 1.79 -9.11 13.31
N ARG A 114 0.82 -8.58 12.59
CA ARG A 114 -0.62 -8.83 12.80
C ARG A 114 -1.32 -9.11 11.47
N PRO A 115 -2.38 -9.93 11.46
CA PRO A 115 -3.20 -10.12 10.27
C PRO A 115 -3.90 -8.82 9.87
N ILE A 116 -4.02 -8.59 8.57
CA ILE A 116 -4.69 -7.42 7.99
C ILE A 116 -5.49 -7.81 6.76
N VAL A 117 -6.57 -7.08 6.53
CA VAL A 117 -7.31 -7.07 5.27
C VAL A 117 -7.32 -5.65 4.73
N VAL A 118 -6.71 -5.47 3.58
CA VAL A 118 -6.66 -4.17 2.87
C VAL A 118 -7.69 -4.20 1.74
N ARG A 119 -8.54 -3.18 1.66
CA ARG A 119 -9.43 -2.99 0.51
C ARG A 119 -8.64 -2.39 -0.63
N LEU A 120 -8.78 -2.97 -1.81
CA LEU A 120 -8.13 -2.52 -3.03
C LEU A 120 -9.18 -2.07 -4.05
N HIS A 121 -9.07 -0.84 -4.50
CA HIS A 121 -9.84 -0.33 -5.62
C HIS A 121 -8.89 0.02 -6.76
N LEU A 122 -9.20 -0.47 -7.96
CA LEU A 122 -8.42 -0.20 -9.16
C LEU A 122 -9.27 0.53 -10.17
N GLU A 123 -8.77 1.65 -10.63
CA GLU A 123 -9.41 2.48 -11.64
C GLU A 123 -8.43 2.78 -12.78
N ARG A 124 -8.92 2.72 -14.01
CA ARG A 124 -8.17 3.18 -15.17
C ARG A 124 -8.56 4.61 -15.50
N VAL A 125 -7.59 5.51 -15.44
CA VAL A 125 -7.75 6.92 -15.80
C VAL A 125 -6.81 7.24 -16.95
N ALA A 126 -7.34 7.31 -18.17
CA ALA A 126 -6.57 7.48 -19.40
C ALA A 126 -5.48 6.39 -19.57
N VAL A 127 -4.21 6.79 -19.59
CA VAL A 127 -3.05 5.89 -19.71
C VAL A 127 -2.52 5.41 -18.35
N HIS A 128 -3.14 5.84 -17.24
CA HIS A 128 -2.72 5.46 -15.91
C HIS A 128 -3.67 4.42 -15.33
N LEU A 129 -3.11 3.55 -14.52
CA LEU A 129 -3.83 2.73 -13.60
C LEU A 129 -3.64 3.30 -12.21
N VAL A 130 -4.74 3.61 -11.54
CA VAL A 130 -4.76 4.12 -10.17
C VAL A 130 -5.18 2.98 -9.26
N ALA A 131 -4.35 2.64 -8.30
CA ALA A 131 -4.67 1.71 -7.24
C ALA A 131 -4.89 2.51 -5.95
N ILE A 132 -6.03 2.30 -5.31
CA ILE A 132 -6.35 2.88 -4.01
C ILE A 132 -6.47 1.73 -3.02
N ALA A 133 -5.66 1.79 -1.97
CA ALA A 133 -5.68 0.84 -0.86
C ALA A 133 -6.17 1.54 0.40
N SER A 134 -7.08 0.94 1.17
CA SER A 134 -7.54 1.52 2.43
C SER A 134 -7.70 0.47 3.52
N PHE A 135 -7.28 0.82 4.73
CA PHE A 135 -7.40 -0.04 5.91
C PHE A 135 -7.36 0.79 7.20
N THR A 136 -7.68 0.15 8.30
CA THR A 136 -7.60 0.73 9.65
C THR A 136 -6.80 -0.20 10.54
N VAL A 137 -5.95 0.37 11.39
CA VAL A 137 -5.08 -0.36 12.33
C VAL A 137 -5.38 0.15 13.74
N ASP A 138 -5.43 -0.76 14.71
CA ASP A 138 -5.33 -0.39 16.13
C ASP A 138 -3.84 -0.49 16.55
N LEU A 139 -3.24 0.64 16.85
CA LEU A 139 -1.82 0.75 17.20
C LEU A 139 -1.47 -0.09 18.43
N ARG A 140 -2.43 -0.30 19.35
CA ARG A 140 -2.23 -1.13 20.56
C ARG A 140 -1.99 -2.60 20.24
N ASP A 141 -2.56 -3.09 19.13
CA ASP A 141 -2.31 -4.47 18.68
C ASP A 141 -0.84 -4.69 18.32
N HIS A 142 -0.14 -3.59 18.01
CA HIS A 142 1.30 -3.56 17.72
C HIS A 142 2.15 -3.06 18.90
N GLY A 143 1.55 -2.93 20.10
CA GLY A 143 2.26 -2.45 21.30
C GLY A 143 2.58 -0.95 21.29
N ILE A 144 2.01 -0.19 20.36
CA ILE A 144 2.26 1.24 20.21
C ILE A 144 1.24 2.02 21.03
N VAL A 145 1.74 2.86 21.95
CA VAL A 145 0.93 3.76 22.76
C VAL A 145 1.45 5.18 22.60
N LEU A 146 0.60 6.05 22.08
CA LEU A 146 0.85 7.49 21.96
C LEU A 146 -0.06 8.21 22.95
N GLU A 147 0.51 9.01 23.85
CA GLU A 147 -0.25 9.71 24.88
C GLU A 147 -1.23 10.71 24.27
N GLY A 148 -2.49 10.63 24.65
CA GLY A 148 -3.56 11.50 24.17
C GLY A 148 -4.04 11.21 22.75
N VAL A 149 -3.51 10.18 22.09
CA VAL A 149 -3.88 9.79 20.72
C VAL A 149 -4.85 8.61 20.75
N ASP A 150 -5.92 8.68 19.94
CA ASP A 150 -6.79 7.52 19.68
C ASP A 150 -5.93 6.46 18.98
N PRO A 151 -5.90 5.23 19.47
CA PRO A 151 -5.07 4.18 18.88
C PRO A 151 -5.50 3.74 17.48
N ARG A 152 -6.66 4.18 16.99
CA ARG A 152 -7.15 3.84 15.65
C ARG A 152 -6.52 4.74 14.61
N LEU A 153 -5.70 4.14 13.77
CA LEU A 153 -5.06 4.74 12.62
C LEU A 153 -5.84 4.38 11.35
N SER A 154 -6.29 5.37 10.59
CA SER A 154 -6.82 5.15 9.25
C SER A 154 -5.74 5.44 8.22
N VAL A 155 -5.56 4.55 7.26
CA VAL A 155 -4.57 4.67 6.19
C VAL A 155 -5.26 4.57 4.83
N GLU A 156 -4.91 5.48 3.94
CA GLU A 156 -5.24 5.42 2.52
C GLU A 156 -3.95 5.58 1.71
N ALA A 157 -3.73 4.67 0.78
CA ALA A 157 -2.61 4.73 -0.16
C ALA A 157 -3.14 4.83 -1.58
N LEU A 158 -2.68 5.84 -2.31
CA LEU A 158 -2.94 6.04 -3.72
C LEU A 158 -1.66 5.81 -4.49
N VAL A 159 -1.68 4.86 -5.40
CA VAL A 159 -0.56 4.51 -6.27
C VAL A 159 -0.97 4.69 -7.71
N ARG A 160 -0.23 5.51 -8.46
CA ARG A 160 -0.46 5.76 -9.88
C ARG A 160 0.61 5.07 -10.70
N LEU A 161 0.20 4.12 -11.54
CA LEU A 161 1.09 3.39 -12.43
C LEU A 161 0.84 3.84 -13.87
N THR A 162 1.89 4.24 -14.58
CA THR A 162 1.80 4.51 -16.02
C THR A 162 1.89 3.18 -16.76
N THR A 163 0.84 2.83 -17.50
CA THR A 163 0.85 1.64 -18.36
C THR A 163 1.40 2.02 -19.72
N SER A 164 2.55 1.46 -20.12
CA SER A 164 3.03 1.61 -21.51
C SER A 164 2.03 1.01 -22.48
N PRO A 165 1.75 1.68 -23.63
CA PRO A 165 0.82 1.15 -24.66
C PRO A 165 1.22 -0.25 -25.13
N ASP A 166 2.51 -0.55 -25.22
CA ASP A 166 3.04 -1.84 -25.67
C ASP A 166 2.76 -3.00 -24.69
N ALA A 167 2.64 -2.71 -23.40
CA ALA A 167 2.30 -3.70 -22.39
C ALA A 167 0.82 -4.15 -22.48
N VAL A 168 -0.05 -3.32 -23.06
CA VAL A 168 -1.46 -3.65 -23.31
C VAL A 168 -1.60 -4.59 -24.52
N LEU A 169 -0.69 -4.54 -25.48
CA LEU A 169 -0.71 -5.37 -26.68
C LEU A 169 -0.11 -6.77 -26.45
N ALA A 170 0.79 -6.94 -25.49
CA ALA A 170 1.37 -8.24 -25.15
C ALA A 170 0.36 -9.22 -24.47
N GLY A 171 -0.79 -8.72 -23.97
CA GLY A 171 -1.92 -9.50 -23.50
C GLY A 171 -3.01 -9.76 -24.56
N GLY A 172 -2.76 -9.43 -25.83
CA GLY A 172 -3.74 -9.48 -26.90
C GLY A 172 -3.85 -10.85 -27.56
N PHE A 173 -5.00 -11.43 -27.44
CA PHE A 173 -5.78 -12.25 -28.36
C PHE A 173 -5.00 -12.95 -29.50
N THR A 174 -4.56 -14.16 -29.28
CA THR A 174 -4.46 -15.13 -30.37
C THR A 174 -5.87 -15.57 -30.74
N HIS A 175 -6.43 -14.93 -31.76
CA HIS A 175 -7.61 -15.41 -32.45
C HIS A 175 -7.16 -16.62 -33.28
N THR A 176 -7.37 -17.82 -32.77
CA THR A 176 -7.26 -19.03 -33.62
C THR A 176 -8.58 -19.14 -34.38
N SER A 177 -8.54 -18.71 -35.63
CA SER A 177 -9.57 -19.09 -36.60
C SER A 177 -9.28 -20.53 -37.03
N ASN A 178 -10.23 -21.40 -36.84
CA ASN A 178 -10.42 -22.61 -37.62
C ASN A 178 -11.89 -22.84 -37.80
#